data_63564f86c35cf14f1ed0b92766821eab
#
_entry.id   63564f86c35cf14f1ed0b92766821eab
#
_cell.length_a   1.000
_cell.length_b   1.000
_cell.length_c   1.000
_cell.angle_alpha   90.00
_cell.angle_beta   90.00
_cell.angle_gamma   90.00
#
_symmetry.space_group_name_H-M   'P 1'
#
loop_
_entity.id
_entity.type
_entity.pdbx_description
1 polymer ?
#
loop_
_entity_poly.entity_id
_entity_poly.type
_entity_poly.pdbx_seq_one_letter_code
_entity_poly.pdbx_strand_id
1 'polypeptide(L)'
;MTIEDARTIPIKLLLIDDEIDYVNVLSNRLSKRGFVVGKANSGSEAFQILRQRSFDVAILDLKMADMDGLEVLKILKKMVPEMVVIMLTGHGSAEAAHEGIRQGAYDYLTKPCELNELIPKIMEAYNQRPMP
;
A
#
# COMPACT_ATOMS: atom_id res chain seq x y z
N MET A 1 2.98 -17.77 -23.32
CA MET A 1 3.49 -16.73 -22.40
C MET A 1 2.34 -15.85 -21.94
N THR A 2 2.21 -15.70 -20.63
CA THR A 2 1.21 -14.81 -20.07
C THR A 2 1.79 -13.40 -19.96
N ILE A 3 0.94 -12.41 -19.60
CA ILE A 3 1.40 -11.05 -19.39
C ILE A 3 2.41 -11.01 -18.22
N GLU A 4 2.20 -11.82 -17.19
CA GLU A 4 3.11 -11.91 -16.04
C GLU A 4 4.48 -12.41 -16.50
N ASP A 5 4.52 -13.36 -17.42
CA ASP A 5 5.78 -13.91 -17.90
C ASP A 5 6.57 -12.88 -18.69
N ALA A 6 5.88 -11.91 -19.29
CA ALA A 6 6.53 -10.85 -20.04
C ALA A 6 7.05 -9.73 -19.13
N ARG A 7 6.66 -9.72 -17.87
CA ARG A 7 7.09 -8.68 -16.95
C ARG A 7 8.52 -8.94 -16.50
N THR A 8 9.42 -8.03 -16.81
CA THR A 8 10.83 -8.15 -16.43
C THR A 8 11.14 -7.54 -15.06
N ILE A 9 10.31 -6.61 -14.59
CA ILE A 9 10.52 -5.92 -13.32
C ILE A 9 9.29 -6.14 -12.45
N PRO A 10 9.47 -6.78 -11.28
CA PRO A 10 8.32 -7.01 -10.39
C PRO A 10 7.82 -5.72 -9.76
N ILE A 11 6.55 -5.70 -9.43
CA ILE A 11 5.94 -4.58 -8.70
C ILE A 11 6.42 -4.62 -7.26
N LYS A 12 6.90 -3.48 -6.77
CA LYS A 12 7.38 -3.34 -5.40
C LYS A 12 6.29 -2.74 -4.54
N LEU A 13 5.89 -3.47 -3.51
CA LEU A 13 4.82 -3.09 -2.59
C LEU A 13 5.38 -2.80 -1.21
N LEU A 14 4.88 -1.74 -0.57
CA LEU A 14 5.18 -1.47 0.83
C LEU A 14 3.90 -1.63 1.64
N LEU A 15 3.88 -2.60 2.56
CA LEU A 15 2.75 -2.82 3.45
C LEU A 15 3.00 -2.05 4.74
N ILE A 16 2.08 -1.16 5.10
CA ILE A 16 2.20 -0.32 6.29
C ILE A 16 1.01 -0.60 7.20
N ASP A 17 1.23 -1.35 8.28
CA ASP A 17 0.16 -1.83 9.14
C ASP A 17 0.79 -2.33 10.44
N ASP A 18 0.25 -1.94 11.60
CA ASP A 18 0.81 -2.32 12.89
C ASP A 18 0.38 -3.72 13.38
N GLU A 19 -0.49 -4.39 12.64
CA GLU A 19 -0.84 -5.78 12.92
C GLU A 19 0.21 -6.71 12.31
N ILE A 20 1.24 -7.03 13.09
CA ILE A 20 2.42 -7.76 12.60
C ILE A 20 2.06 -9.09 11.95
N ASP A 21 1.18 -9.87 12.57
CA ASP A 21 0.81 -11.17 12.03
C ASP A 21 0.09 -11.05 10.68
N TYR A 22 -0.80 -10.08 10.57
CA TYR A 22 -1.52 -9.81 9.34
C TYR A 22 -0.53 -9.44 8.22
N VAL A 23 0.40 -8.54 8.51
CA VAL A 23 1.40 -8.10 7.54
C VAL A 23 2.25 -9.27 7.06
N ASN A 24 2.67 -10.14 7.99
CA ASN A 24 3.51 -11.28 7.63
C ASN A 24 2.77 -12.27 6.74
N VAL A 25 1.52 -12.58 7.05
CA VAL A 25 0.72 -13.48 6.23
C VAL A 25 0.48 -12.88 4.85
N LEU A 26 0.10 -11.62 4.80
CA LEU A 26 -0.18 -10.94 3.53
C LEU A 26 1.08 -10.83 2.68
N SER A 27 2.20 -10.47 3.30
CA SER A 27 3.49 -10.37 2.62
C SER A 27 3.88 -11.70 1.97
N ASN A 28 3.73 -12.81 2.71
CA ASN A 28 4.06 -14.12 2.18
C ASN A 28 3.20 -14.47 0.97
N ARG A 29 1.90 -14.19 1.04
CA ARG A 29 0.98 -14.48 -0.05
C ARG A 29 1.27 -13.65 -1.29
N LEU A 30 1.56 -12.38 -1.10
CA LEU A 30 1.89 -11.49 -2.22
C LEU A 30 3.24 -11.83 -2.84
N SER A 31 4.21 -12.18 -2.00
CA SER A 31 5.53 -12.59 -2.50
C SER A 31 5.43 -13.83 -3.39
N LYS A 32 4.58 -14.77 -3.03
CA LYS A 32 4.36 -15.99 -3.84
C LYS A 32 3.72 -15.66 -5.19
N ARG A 33 3.10 -14.51 -5.32
CA ARG A 33 2.49 -14.07 -6.57
C ARG A 33 3.42 -13.19 -7.40
N GLY A 34 4.68 -13.06 -7.00
CA GLY A 34 5.69 -12.35 -7.78
C GLY A 34 5.93 -10.91 -7.37
N PHE A 35 5.26 -10.41 -6.34
CA PHE A 35 5.51 -9.07 -5.84
C PHE A 35 6.76 -9.05 -4.96
N VAL A 36 7.49 -7.94 -4.99
CA VAL A 36 8.56 -7.67 -4.02
C VAL A 36 7.93 -6.85 -2.91
N VAL A 37 7.96 -7.38 -1.68
CA VAL A 37 7.19 -6.79 -0.58
C VAL A 37 8.10 -6.30 0.53
N GLY A 38 7.97 -5.02 0.88
CA GLY A 38 8.56 -4.46 2.08
C GLY A 38 7.48 -4.33 3.15
N LYS A 39 7.89 -4.37 4.41
CA LYS A 39 6.97 -4.33 5.55
C LYS A 39 7.36 -3.21 6.49
N ALA A 40 6.38 -2.43 6.91
CA ALA A 40 6.55 -1.40 7.93
C ALA A 40 5.42 -1.54 8.93
N ASN A 41 5.75 -1.58 10.21
CA ASN A 41 4.77 -1.78 11.27
C ASN A 41 4.35 -0.46 11.93
N SER A 42 4.78 0.64 11.37
CA SER A 42 4.41 1.98 11.85
C SER A 42 4.66 2.99 10.73
N GLY A 43 4.10 4.19 10.89
CA GLY A 43 4.38 5.28 9.96
C GLY A 43 5.85 5.66 9.96
N SER A 44 6.45 5.76 11.16
CA SER A 44 7.87 6.10 11.29
C SER A 44 8.76 5.09 10.59
N GLU A 45 8.45 3.80 10.73
CA GLU A 45 9.21 2.75 10.07
C GLU A 45 9.09 2.85 8.55
N ALA A 46 7.88 3.16 8.05
CA ALA A 46 7.68 3.35 6.62
C ALA A 46 8.53 4.49 6.08
N PHE A 47 8.61 5.61 6.80
CA PHE A 47 9.41 6.75 6.36
C PHE A 47 10.90 6.40 6.30
N GLN A 48 11.39 5.63 7.28
CA GLN A 48 12.78 5.19 7.27
C GLN A 48 13.09 4.28 6.09
N ILE A 49 12.20 3.35 5.80
CA ILE A 49 12.34 2.43 4.67
C ILE A 49 12.39 3.22 3.37
N LEU A 50 11.51 4.20 3.21
CA LEU A 50 11.42 4.99 1.98
C LEU A 50 12.61 5.91 1.74
N ARG A 51 13.40 6.18 2.76
CA ARG A 51 14.65 6.92 2.57
C ARG A 51 15.73 6.08 1.90
N GLN A 52 15.59 4.76 1.94
CA GLN A 52 16.62 3.83 1.46
C GLN A 52 16.17 2.98 0.28
N ARG A 53 14.87 2.78 0.13
CA ARG A 53 14.31 1.91 -0.91
C ARG A 53 13.11 2.58 -1.57
N SER A 54 12.88 2.25 -2.83
CA SER A 54 11.72 2.74 -3.56
C SER A 54 10.67 1.66 -3.71
N PHE A 55 9.42 2.07 -3.78
CA PHE A 55 8.27 1.19 -3.98
C PHE A 55 7.31 1.81 -4.97
N ASP A 56 6.57 0.97 -5.67
CA ASP A 56 5.59 1.42 -6.67
C ASP A 56 4.24 1.73 -6.05
N VAL A 57 3.82 0.89 -5.10
CA VAL A 57 2.50 0.99 -4.47
C VAL A 57 2.66 0.74 -2.97
N ALA A 58 2.03 1.58 -2.17
CA ALA A 58 1.95 1.38 -0.71
C ALA A 58 0.53 0.97 -0.35
N ILE A 59 0.40 0.04 0.58
CA ILE A 59 -0.89 -0.39 1.14
C ILE A 59 -0.86 0.05 2.60
N LEU A 60 -1.71 1.01 2.93
CA LEU A 60 -1.67 1.73 4.20
C LEU A 60 -2.92 1.46 5.03
N ASP A 61 -2.74 0.92 6.22
CA ASP A 61 -3.82 0.82 7.20
C ASP A 61 -4.04 2.20 7.82
N LEU A 62 -5.28 2.66 7.83
CA LEU A 62 -5.60 3.97 8.39
C LEU A 62 -5.59 4.01 9.93
N LYS A 63 -5.72 2.85 10.58
CA LYS A 63 -5.73 2.79 12.03
C LYS A 63 -4.45 2.17 12.57
N MET A 64 -3.50 3.01 12.93
CA MET A 64 -2.26 2.57 13.56
C MET A 64 -2.06 3.31 14.89
N ALA A 65 -1.34 2.66 15.81
CA ALA A 65 -1.18 3.18 17.17
C ALA A 65 -0.27 4.39 17.25
N ASP A 66 0.76 4.45 16.39
CA ASP A 66 1.78 5.49 16.51
C ASP A 66 1.40 6.81 15.85
N MET A 67 0.52 6.78 14.84
CA MET A 67 0.24 7.96 14.05
C MET A 67 -1.08 7.80 13.30
N ASP A 68 -1.79 8.90 13.13
CA ASP A 68 -3.01 8.91 12.32
C ASP A 68 -2.68 8.54 10.87
N GLY A 69 -3.41 7.60 10.31
CA GLY A 69 -3.19 7.13 8.94
C GLY A 69 -3.27 8.24 7.90
N LEU A 70 -4.14 9.23 8.10
CA LEU A 70 -4.22 10.36 7.16
C LEU A 70 -2.96 11.23 7.22
N GLU A 71 -2.36 11.38 8.40
CA GLU A 71 -1.09 12.08 8.53
C GLU A 71 0.03 11.31 7.83
N VAL A 72 0.03 9.98 7.99
CA VAL A 72 1.00 9.14 7.28
C VAL A 72 0.84 9.32 5.78
N LEU A 73 -0.38 9.30 5.27
CA LEU A 73 -0.67 9.48 3.85
C LEU A 73 -0.11 10.81 3.33
N LYS A 74 -0.34 11.90 4.07
CA LYS A 74 0.17 13.21 3.67
C LYS A 74 1.69 13.21 3.52
N ILE A 75 2.37 12.59 4.48
CA ILE A 75 3.84 12.54 4.46
C ILE A 75 4.31 11.66 3.31
N LEU A 76 3.68 10.51 3.10
CA LEU A 76 4.03 9.62 1.98
C LEU A 76 3.92 10.34 0.64
N LYS A 77 2.84 11.09 0.43
CA LYS A 77 2.62 11.79 -0.84
C LYS A 77 3.61 12.93 -1.05
N LYS A 78 4.12 13.51 0.03
CA LYS A 78 5.17 14.52 -0.06
C LYS A 78 6.53 13.90 -0.32
N MET A 79 6.82 12.76 0.34
CA MET A 79 8.11 12.09 0.18
C MET A 79 8.27 11.45 -1.19
N VAL A 80 7.21 10.75 -1.66
CA VAL A 80 7.26 9.98 -2.90
C VAL A 80 5.98 10.22 -3.68
N PRO A 81 5.86 11.38 -4.35
CA PRO A 81 4.61 11.72 -5.06
C PRO A 81 4.18 10.70 -6.11
N GLU A 82 5.13 9.99 -6.70
CA GLU A 82 4.85 9.00 -7.75
C GLU A 82 4.41 7.65 -7.20
N MET A 83 4.56 7.39 -5.89
CA MET A 83 4.11 6.14 -5.30
C MET A 83 2.60 6.19 -5.08
N VAL A 84 1.89 5.20 -5.59
CA VAL A 84 0.44 5.15 -5.44
C VAL A 84 0.10 4.52 -4.11
N VAL A 85 -0.87 5.09 -3.40
CA VAL A 85 -1.28 4.59 -2.07
C VAL A 85 -2.69 4.05 -2.14
N ILE A 86 -2.86 2.80 -1.72
CA ILE A 86 -4.15 2.16 -1.49
C ILE A 86 -4.34 2.07 0.02
N MET A 87 -5.50 2.51 0.51
CA MET A 87 -5.78 2.44 1.95
C MET A 87 -6.57 1.18 2.28
N LEU A 88 -6.25 0.57 3.41
CA LEU A 88 -7.08 -0.48 4.00
C LEU A 88 -7.79 0.10 5.21
N THR A 89 -9.11 -0.07 5.30
CA THR A 89 -9.91 0.53 6.36
C THR A 89 -10.74 -0.54 7.06
N GLY A 90 -11.00 -0.34 8.35
CA GLY A 90 -11.96 -1.16 9.06
C GLY A 90 -13.37 -0.60 8.89
N HIS A 91 -14.34 -1.28 9.50
CA HIS A 91 -15.72 -0.82 9.51
C HIS A 91 -15.83 0.55 10.18
N GLY A 92 -16.66 1.41 9.65
CA GLY A 92 -16.91 2.72 10.22
C GLY A 92 -15.90 3.79 9.83
N SER A 93 -14.97 3.49 8.91
CA SER A 93 -13.93 4.42 8.49
C SER A 93 -14.19 5.06 7.12
N ALA A 94 -15.43 5.05 6.65
CA ALA A 94 -15.74 5.55 5.30
C ALA A 94 -15.38 7.02 5.12
N GLU A 95 -15.64 7.86 6.12
CA GLU A 95 -15.31 9.29 6.04
C GLU A 95 -13.80 9.50 5.94
N ALA A 96 -13.03 8.77 6.74
CA ALA A 96 -11.57 8.85 6.70
C ALA A 96 -11.04 8.37 5.34
N ALA A 97 -11.64 7.32 4.78
CA ALA A 97 -11.25 6.82 3.47
C ALA A 97 -11.52 7.85 2.38
N HIS A 98 -12.69 8.51 2.41
CA HIS A 98 -13.01 9.54 1.44
C HIS A 98 -12.06 10.74 1.56
N GLU A 99 -11.72 11.12 2.79
CA GLU A 99 -10.75 12.19 3.01
C GLU A 99 -9.37 11.79 2.47
N GLY A 100 -8.99 10.54 2.65
CA GLY A 100 -7.72 10.04 2.10
C GLY A 100 -7.66 10.14 0.58
N ILE A 101 -8.75 9.84 -0.10
CA ILE A 101 -8.80 9.99 -1.55
C ILE A 101 -8.63 11.46 -1.94
N ARG A 102 -9.30 12.38 -1.22
CA ARG A 102 -9.13 13.81 -1.46
C ARG A 102 -7.68 14.26 -1.26
N GLN A 103 -6.95 13.58 -0.38
CA GLN A 103 -5.55 13.90 -0.08
C GLN A 103 -4.55 13.17 -0.97
N GLY A 104 -5.02 12.41 -1.95
CA GLY A 104 -4.15 11.82 -2.95
C GLY A 104 -4.01 10.31 -2.94
N ALA A 105 -4.73 9.59 -2.07
CA ALA A 105 -4.76 8.13 -2.16
C ALA A 105 -5.50 7.71 -3.43
N TYR A 106 -5.08 6.60 -4.00
CA TYR A 106 -5.71 6.10 -5.22
C TYR A 106 -7.12 5.57 -4.96
N ASP A 107 -7.25 4.72 -3.94
CA ASP A 107 -8.52 4.10 -3.60
C ASP A 107 -8.41 3.50 -2.20
N TYR A 108 -9.48 2.86 -1.74
CA TYR A 108 -9.47 2.14 -0.48
C TYR A 108 -10.20 0.80 -0.62
N LEU A 109 -9.86 -0.14 0.27
CA LEU A 109 -10.54 -1.42 0.41
C LEU A 109 -10.83 -1.64 1.88
N THR A 110 -11.87 -2.40 2.19
CA THR A 110 -12.29 -2.65 3.57
C THR A 110 -11.69 -3.96 4.07
N LYS A 111 -11.13 -3.95 5.27
CA LYS A 111 -10.68 -5.18 5.94
C LYS A 111 -11.89 -5.95 6.49
N PRO A 112 -11.86 -7.28 6.42
CA PRO A 112 -10.85 -8.13 5.82
C PRO A 112 -10.92 -8.07 4.30
N CYS A 113 -9.77 -8.04 3.64
CA CYS A 113 -9.69 -7.92 2.20
C CYS A 113 -9.12 -9.20 1.60
N GLU A 114 -9.85 -9.81 0.69
CA GLU A 114 -9.41 -11.01 -0.01
C GLU A 114 -8.37 -10.65 -1.06
N LEU A 115 -7.47 -11.61 -1.34
CA LEU A 115 -6.46 -11.38 -2.39
C LEU A 115 -7.08 -11.16 -3.76
N ASN A 116 -8.23 -11.79 -4.04
CA ASN A 116 -8.90 -11.61 -5.31
C ASN A 116 -9.52 -10.21 -5.48
N GLU A 117 -9.59 -9.42 -4.39
CA GLU A 117 -9.96 -8.01 -4.45
C GLU A 117 -8.72 -7.13 -4.45
N LEU A 118 -7.72 -7.48 -3.64
CA LEU A 118 -6.54 -6.67 -3.45
C LEU A 118 -5.63 -6.66 -4.67
N ILE A 119 -5.34 -7.83 -5.25
CA ILE A 119 -4.40 -7.91 -6.37
C ILE A 119 -4.88 -7.14 -7.59
N PRO A 120 -6.14 -7.25 -8.03
CA PRO A 120 -6.62 -6.41 -9.12
C PRO A 120 -6.49 -4.92 -8.83
N LYS A 121 -6.74 -4.51 -7.58
CA LYS A 121 -6.61 -3.11 -7.19
C LYS A 121 -5.15 -2.65 -7.26
N ILE A 122 -4.22 -3.50 -6.82
CA ILE A 122 -2.79 -3.20 -6.92
C ILE A 122 -2.38 -3.01 -8.39
N MET A 123 -2.81 -3.91 -9.27
CA MET A 123 -2.47 -3.84 -10.68
C MET A 123 -3.03 -2.59 -11.33
N GLU A 124 -4.28 -2.27 -11.00
CA GLU A 124 -4.94 -1.06 -11.50
C GLU A 124 -4.17 0.19 -11.03
N ALA A 125 -3.85 0.27 -9.74
CA ALA A 125 -3.12 1.39 -9.18
C ALA A 125 -1.74 1.53 -9.82
N TYR A 126 -1.04 0.43 -9.98
CA TYR A 126 0.27 0.43 -10.60
C TYR A 126 0.23 0.99 -12.03
N ASN A 127 -0.80 0.60 -12.80
CA ASN A 127 -0.95 1.06 -14.18
C ASN A 127 -1.34 2.53 -14.29
N GLN A 128 -1.92 3.09 -13.23
CA GLN A 128 -2.35 4.49 -13.18
C GLN A 128 -1.33 5.42 -12.53
N ARG A 129 -0.19 4.88 -12.06
CA ARG A 129 0.79 5.71 -11.38
C ARG A 129 1.37 6.76 -12.32
N PRO A 130 1.71 7.96 -11.79
CA PRO A 130 2.31 8.99 -12.64
C PRO A 130 3.68 8.54 -13.14
N MET A 131 4.01 8.95 -14.35
CA MET A 131 5.35 8.70 -14.90
C MET A 131 6.36 9.58 -14.20
N PRO A 132 7.55 9.06 -13.85
CA PRO A 132 8.58 9.87 -13.22
C PRO A 132 9.15 10.94 -14.15
#